data_38d05f776b853bd9cd0ce5f1638d83ec
#
_entry.id   38d05f776b853bd9cd0ce5f1638d83ec
#
_cell.length_a   1.000
_cell.length_b   1.000
_cell.length_c   1.000
_cell.angle_alpha   90.00
_cell.angle_beta   90.00
_cell.angle_gamma   90.00
#
_symmetry.space_group_name_H-M   'P 1'
#
loop_
_entity.id
_entity.type
_entity.pdbx_description
1 polymer ?
#
loop_
_entity_poly.entity_id
_entity_poly.type
_entity_poly.pdbx_seq_one_letter_code
_entity_poly.pdbx_strand_id
1 'polypeptide(L)'
;EEPSIAARAFTWGYDLFHPHKILAWHEYTREGKVKQWDDDKKWDERDKESHLRYRKMHGMDGEKCSPCVERAMGKYFFGKERTLEEYEKYIGVRFKDRKVQKYTLDFQYPPNPQYNSNEEYEESLLSKFKHYYGDT
;
A
#
# COMPACT_ATOMS: atom_id res chain seq x y z
N GLU A 1 6.09 -0.97 -2.26
CA GLU A 1 6.72 -0.28 -1.10
C GLU A 1 6.00 1.01 -0.73
N GLU A 2 5.67 1.88 -1.68
CA GLU A 2 5.08 3.19 -1.45
C GLU A 2 3.78 3.13 -0.63
N PRO A 3 2.82 2.25 -0.94
CA PRO A 3 1.60 2.15 -0.12
C PRO A 3 1.88 1.77 1.34
N SER A 4 2.89 0.93 1.58
CA SER A 4 3.28 0.56 2.93
C SER A 4 3.93 1.73 3.68
N ILE A 5 4.76 2.52 3.00
CA ILE A 5 5.39 3.71 3.59
C ILE A 5 4.31 4.73 3.96
N ALA A 6 3.36 4.97 3.07
CA ALA A 6 2.27 5.91 3.30
C ALA A 6 1.38 5.49 4.49
N ALA A 7 0.96 4.22 4.56
CA ALA A 7 0.19 3.71 5.68
C ALA A 7 0.93 3.83 7.02
N ARG A 8 2.22 3.50 7.03
CA ARG A 8 3.05 3.64 8.23
C ARG A 8 3.20 5.11 8.63
N ALA A 9 3.57 5.99 7.71
CA ALA A 9 3.69 7.41 7.99
C ALA A 9 2.40 7.99 8.58
N PHE A 10 1.25 7.69 7.95
CA PHE A 10 -0.04 8.15 8.45
C PHE A 10 -0.33 7.66 9.87
N THR A 11 -0.11 6.38 10.14
CA THR A 11 -0.36 5.80 11.48
C THR A 11 0.61 6.31 12.55
N TRP A 12 1.79 6.78 12.16
CA TRP A 12 2.72 7.51 13.04
C TRP A 12 2.36 8.99 13.23
N GLY A 13 1.24 9.47 12.66
CA GLY A 13 0.75 10.83 12.82
C GLY A 13 1.23 11.82 11.76
N TYR A 14 1.95 11.36 10.74
CA TYR A 14 2.37 12.23 9.64
C TYR A 14 1.24 12.48 8.66
N ASP A 15 1.08 13.72 8.24
CA ASP A 15 0.19 14.07 7.15
C ASP A 15 0.89 13.87 5.79
N LEU A 16 0.12 13.40 4.81
CA LEU A 16 0.64 13.06 3.50
C LEU A 16 0.25 14.14 2.50
N PHE A 17 1.23 14.75 1.87
CA PHE A 17 1.04 15.81 0.88
C PHE A 17 1.71 15.48 -0.42
N HIS A 18 1.05 15.82 -1.52
CA HIS A 18 1.70 15.89 -2.81
C HIS A 18 2.39 17.25 -2.97
N PRO A 19 3.63 17.28 -3.46
CA PRO A 19 4.28 18.52 -3.77
C PRO A 19 3.57 19.21 -4.94
N HIS A 20 3.38 20.53 -4.85
CA HIS A 20 2.79 21.33 -5.93
C HIS A 20 3.79 21.65 -7.06
N LYS A 21 5.06 21.30 -6.87
CA LYS A 21 6.13 21.43 -7.85
C LYS A 21 6.77 20.06 -8.07
N ILE A 22 7.28 19.85 -9.27
CA ILE A 22 8.06 18.64 -9.57
C ILE A 22 9.39 18.73 -8.82
N LEU A 23 9.63 17.77 -7.92
CA LEU A 23 10.85 17.72 -7.11
C LEU A 23 11.87 16.73 -7.65
N ALA A 24 11.42 15.71 -8.37
CA ALA A 24 12.28 14.64 -8.86
C ALA A 24 11.75 14.07 -10.18
N TRP A 25 12.66 13.48 -10.92
CA TRP A 25 12.37 12.75 -12.13
C TRP A 25 12.85 11.32 -11.94
N HIS A 26 12.02 10.35 -12.31
CA HIS A 26 12.40 8.95 -12.28
C HIS A 26 12.65 8.42 -13.69
N GLU A 27 13.84 7.91 -13.92
CA GLU A 27 14.17 7.24 -15.17
C GLU A 27 13.69 5.78 -15.12
N TYR A 28 12.64 5.49 -15.86
CA TYR A 28 12.11 4.12 -15.98
C TYR A 28 12.85 3.29 -17.02
N THR A 29 13.46 3.93 -18.02
CA THR A 29 14.23 3.27 -19.08
C THR A 29 15.62 2.93 -18.56
N ARG A 30 15.84 1.67 -18.22
CA ARG A 30 17.13 1.19 -17.70
C ARG A 30 17.88 0.34 -18.72
N GLU A 31 17.81 0.76 -19.97
CA GLU A 31 18.49 0.05 -21.06
C GLU A 31 20.01 0.07 -20.85
N GLY A 32 20.64 -1.10 -20.86
CA GLY A 32 22.07 -1.25 -20.63
C GLY A 32 22.59 -1.05 -19.20
N LYS A 33 21.69 -0.81 -18.21
CA LYS A 33 22.06 -0.67 -16.80
C LYS A 33 21.77 -1.95 -16.02
N VAL A 34 22.67 -2.32 -15.13
CA VAL A 34 22.47 -3.44 -14.19
C VAL A 34 21.29 -3.13 -13.30
N LYS A 35 20.38 -4.07 -13.16
CA LYS A 35 19.18 -3.98 -12.32
C LYS A 35 19.39 -4.75 -11.03
N GLN A 36 18.66 -4.38 -9.99
CA GLN A 36 18.79 -5.05 -8.69
C GLN A 36 18.63 -6.57 -8.79
N TRP A 37 17.73 -7.04 -9.63
CA TRP A 37 17.50 -8.47 -9.83
C TRP A 37 18.57 -9.18 -10.65
N ASP A 38 19.47 -8.45 -11.30
CA ASP A 38 20.63 -9.02 -11.97
C ASP A 38 21.71 -9.41 -10.95
N ASP A 39 21.83 -8.63 -9.86
CA ASP A 39 22.80 -8.85 -8.78
C ASP A 39 22.25 -9.79 -7.70
N ASP A 40 20.97 -9.74 -7.44
CA ASP A 40 20.34 -10.47 -6.37
C ASP A 40 19.67 -11.75 -6.88
N LYS A 41 20.36 -12.87 -6.75
CA LYS A 41 19.85 -14.19 -7.18
C LYS A 41 18.61 -14.69 -6.41
N LYS A 42 18.25 -14.03 -5.30
CA LYS A 42 17.10 -14.37 -4.45
C LYS A 42 16.06 -13.25 -4.40
N TRP A 43 16.08 -12.36 -5.37
CA TRP A 43 15.18 -11.21 -5.39
C TRP A 43 13.70 -11.64 -5.39
N ASP A 44 13.35 -12.69 -6.12
CA ASP A 44 11.99 -13.20 -6.24
C ASP A 44 11.47 -13.83 -4.93
N GLU A 45 12.32 -14.56 -4.21
CA GLU A 45 12.00 -15.08 -2.88
C GLU A 45 11.70 -13.93 -1.91
N ARG A 46 12.57 -12.91 -1.88
CA ARG A 46 12.40 -11.74 -1.02
C ARG A 46 11.20 -10.89 -1.40
N ASP A 47 10.91 -10.79 -2.68
CA ASP A 47 9.73 -10.11 -3.19
C ASP A 47 8.45 -10.80 -2.70
N LYS A 48 8.34 -12.11 -2.84
CA LYS A 48 7.23 -12.92 -2.33
C LYS A 48 7.05 -12.77 -0.82
N GLU A 49 8.13 -12.82 -0.06
CA GLU A 49 8.08 -12.61 1.39
C GLU A 49 7.62 -11.19 1.75
N SER A 50 8.06 -10.19 1.01
CA SER A 50 7.66 -8.81 1.20
C SER A 50 6.18 -8.59 0.91
N HIS A 51 5.67 -9.18 -0.16
CA HIS A 51 4.25 -9.16 -0.51
C HIS A 51 3.39 -9.87 0.53
N LEU A 52 3.83 -11.03 1.02
CA LEU A 52 3.12 -11.76 2.09
C LEU A 52 3.08 -10.92 3.38
N ARG A 53 4.19 -10.32 3.75
CA ARG A 53 4.29 -9.44 4.91
C ARG A 53 3.34 -8.24 4.78
N TYR A 54 3.33 -7.60 3.62
CA TYR A 54 2.43 -6.50 3.32
C TYR A 54 0.97 -6.90 3.51
N ARG A 55 0.54 -8.02 2.93
CA ARG A 55 -0.83 -8.53 3.07
C ARG A 55 -1.21 -8.80 4.53
N LYS A 56 -0.31 -9.43 5.27
CA LYS A 56 -0.52 -9.69 6.71
C LYS A 56 -0.63 -8.42 7.53
N MET A 57 0.22 -7.45 7.29
CA MET A 57 0.18 -6.16 7.98
C MET A 57 -1.15 -5.43 7.77
N HIS A 58 -1.69 -5.49 6.55
CA HIS A 58 -2.93 -4.81 6.19
C HIS A 58 -4.20 -5.66 6.39
N GLY A 59 -4.07 -6.86 6.95
CA GLY A 59 -5.21 -7.75 7.20
C GLY A 59 -5.92 -8.23 5.92
N MET A 60 -5.21 -8.26 4.80
CA MET A 60 -5.75 -8.70 3.52
C MET A 60 -5.98 -10.21 3.53
N ASP A 61 -6.97 -10.67 2.75
CA ASP A 61 -7.27 -12.09 2.58
C ASP A 61 -7.68 -12.82 3.88
N GLY A 62 -8.21 -12.08 4.86
CA GLY A 62 -8.56 -12.62 6.17
C GLY A 62 -7.36 -12.92 7.08
N GLU A 63 -6.17 -12.65 6.60
CA GLU A 63 -4.94 -12.77 7.37
C GLU A 63 -4.93 -11.73 8.49
N LYS A 64 -4.81 -12.20 9.71
CA LYS A 64 -4.52 -11.31 10.83
C LYS A 64 -3.01 -11.10 10.92
N CYS A 65 -2.62 -9.86 11.16
CA CYS A 65 -1.22 -9.61 11.48
C CYS A 65 -0.84 -10.40 12.72
N SER A 66 0.11 -11.30 12.56
CA SER A 66 0.59 -12.06 13.71
C SER A 66 1.46 -11.15 14.58
N PRO A 67 1.44 -11.32 15.92
CA PRO A 67 2.34 -10.61 16.82
C PRO A 67 3.83 -10.80 16.45
N CYS A 68 4.15 -11.88 15.73
CA CYS A 68 5.50 -12.11 15.24
C CYS A 68 5.90 -11.12 14.14
N VAL A 69 4.99 -10.77 13.23
CA VAL A 69 5.25 -9.77 12.18
C VAL A 69 5.43 -8.40 12.82
N GLU A 70 4.54 -8.01 13.72
CA GLU A 70 4.65 -6.74 14.45
C GLU A 70 6.00 -6.62 15.17
N ARG A 71 6.37 -7.67 15.91
CA ARG A 71 7.64 -7.72 16.67
C ARG A 71 8.86 -7.68 15.74
N ALA A 72 8.82 -8.39 14.61
CA ALA A 72 9.91 -8.41 13.64
C ALA A 72 10.08 -7.06 12.93
N MET A 73 8.99 -6.34 12.70
CA MET A 73 9.03 -5.01 12.10
C MET A 73 9.45 -3.92 13.10
N GLY A 74 9.14 -4.09 14.39
CA GLY A 74 9.47 -3.15 15.45
C GLY A 74 9.04 -1.71 15.09
N LYS A 75 9.97 -0.78 15.14
CA LYS A 75 9.72 0.64 14.80
C LYS A 75 9.28 0.89 13.36
N TYR A 76 9.40 -0.09 12.50
CA TYR A 76 8.93 0.00 11.10
C TYR A 76 7.53 -0.55 10.90
N PHE A 77 6.86 -0.92 11.96
CA PHE A 77 5.45 -1.29 11.95
C PHE A 77 4.55 -0.03 11.94
N PHE A 78 3.24 -0.24 11.95
CA PHE A 78 2.29 0.86 12.10
C PHE A 78 2.50 1.63 13.39
N GLY A 79 2.28 2.92 13.33
CA GLY A 79 2.26 3.78 14.51
C GLY A 79 1.01 3.56 15.37
N LYS A 80 0.87 4.38 16.42
CA LYS A 80 -0.25 4.32 17.36
C LYS A 80 -1.04 5.64 17.44
N GLU A 81 -0.61 6.65 16.68
CA GLU A 81 -1.25 7.96 16.67
C GLU A 81 -2.57 7.95 15.88
N ARG A 82 -2.61 7.13 14.83
CA ARG A 82 -3.79 6.87 13.99
C ARG A 82 -3.86 5.38 13.67
N THR A 83 -5.07 4.89 13.49
CA THR A 83 -5.32 3.48 13.15
C THR A 83 -5.19 3.22 11.65
N LEU A 84 -5.02 1.95 11.29
CA LEU A 84 -5.08 1.53 9.89
C LEU A 84 -6.48 1.80 9.30
N GLU A 85 -7.54 1.65 10.10
CA GLU A 85 -8.91 1.91 9.68
C GLU A 85 -9.14 3.40 9.34
N GLU A 86 -8.53 4.32 10.09
CA GLU A 86 -8.54 5.74 9.76
C GLU A 86 -7.80 6.00 8.45
N TYR A 87 -6.69 5.30 8.20
CA TYR A 87 -5.99 5.38 6.93
C TYR A 87 -6.84 4.87 5.77
N GLU A 88 -7.50 3.72 5.94
CA GLU A 88 -8.42 3.16 4.94
C GLU A 88 -9.52 4.16 4.57
N LYS A 89 -10.11 4.81 5.57
CA LYS A 89 -11.10 5.88 5.34
C LYS A 89 -10.49 7.07 4.60
N TYR A 90 -9.30 7.48 5.00
CA TYR A 90 -8.61 8.61 4.38
C TYR A 90 -8.33 8.40 2.90
N ILE A 91 -7.88 7.21 2.51
CA ILE A 91 -7.54 6.89 1.10
C ILE A 91 -8.71 6.29 0.31
N GLY A 92 -9.83 5.98 0.95
CA GLY A 92 -10.97 5.33 0.30
C GLY A 92 -10.69 3.90 -0.15
N VAL A 93 -9.91 3.15 0.63
CA VAL A 93 -9.56 1.75 0.34
C VAL A 93 -9.88 0.90 1.55
N ARG A 94 -10.40 -0.29 1.34
CA ARG A 94 -10.60 -1.28 2.38
C ARG A 94 -9.78 -2.54 2.07
N PHE A 95 -8.66 -2.68 2.74
CA PHE A 95 -7.67 -3.72 2.45
C PHE A 95 -8.23 -5.13 2.63
N LYS A 96 -8.93 -5.37 3.72
CA LYS A 96 -9.51 -6.68 4.06
C LYS A 96 -10.35 -7.26 2.92
N ASP A 97 -11.19 -6.44 2.33
CA ASP A 97 -12.16 -6.84 1.30
C ASP A 97 -11.67 -6.52 -0.11
N ARG A 98 -10.49 -5.92 -0.23
CA ARG A 98 -9.90 -5.44 -1.50
C ARG A 98 -10.87 -4.55 -2.28
N LYS A 99 -11.48 -3.59 -1.59
CA LYS A 99 -12.44 -2.65 -2.17
C LYS A 99 -11.88 -1.25 -2.20
N VAL A 100 -12.26 -0.51 -3.22
CA VAL A 100 -11.81 0.87 -3.45
C VAL A 100 -13.02 1.73 -3.78
N GLN A 101 -13.05 2.93 -3.24
CA GLN A 101 -14.09 3.91 -3.55
C GLN A 101 -13.90 4.51 -4.94
N LYS A 102 -15.02 4.89 -5.54
CA LYS A 102 -15.03 5.45 -6.90
C LYS A 102 -14.13 6.68 -7.04
N TYR A 103 -14.16 7.60 -6.08
CA TYR A 103 -13.32 8.80 -6.15
C TYR A 103 -11.82 8.48 -6.14
N THR A 104 -11.41 7.42 -5.46
CA THR A 104 -10.01 6.96 -5.47
C THR A 104 -9.66 6.35 -6.82
N LEU A 105 -10.57 5.58 -7.42
CA LEU A 105 -10.39 5.01 -8.77
C LEU A 105 -10.33 6.09 -9.84
N ASP A 106 -11.12 7.14 -9.70
CA ASP A 106 -11.19 8.25 -10.64
C ASP A 106 -10.06 9.28 -10.42
N PHE A 107 -9.12 8.98 -9.53
CA PHE A 107 -8.04 9.90 -9.15
C PHE A 107 -8.53 11.28 -8.70
N GLN A 108 -9.73 11.36 -8.16
CA GLN A 108 -10.27 12.61 -7.61
C GLN A 108 -9.55 12.96 -6.32
N TYR A 109 -9.00 14.15 -6.27
CA TYR A 109 -8.15 14.57 -5.18
C TYR A 109 -8.51 15.97 -4.68
N PRO A 110 -8.37 16.26 -3.39
CA PRO A 110 -8.04 15.32 -2.29
C PRO A 110 -9.24 14.45 -1.92
N PRO A 111 -9.00 13.24 -1.39
CA PRO A 111 -10.07 12.48 -0.78
C PRO A 111 -10.65 13.33 0.34
N ASN A 112 -11.96 13.54 0.31
CA ASN A 112 -12.61 14.33 1.36
C ASN A 112 -12.99 13.38 2.50
N PRO A 113 -12.39 13.50 3.68
CA PRO A 113 -12.71 12.64 4.81
C PRO A 113 -14.18 12.70 5.25
N GLN A 114 -14.95 13.68 4.79
CA GLN A 114 -16.38 13.79 5.05
C GLN A 114 -17.25 12.79 4.27
N TYR A 115 -16.71 12.15 3.24
CA TYR A 115 -17.45 11.15 2.45
C TYR A 115 -17.42 9.74 3.02
N ASN A 116 -16.96 9.55 4.24
CA ASN A 116 -16.65 8.23 4.76
C ASN A 116 -17.78 7.51 5.47
N SER A 117 -19.00 8.06 5.58
CA SER A 117 -20.02 7.48 6.43
C SER A 117 -20.98 6.49 5.76
N ASN A 118 -21.19 6.58 4.44
CA ASN A 118 -22.16 5.75 3.69
C ASN A 118 -21.65 5.32 2.31
N GLU A 119 -20.37 5.04 2.20
CA GLU A 119 -19.75 4.85 0.90
C GLU A 119 -19.89 3.43 0.40
N GLU A 120 -20.35 3.30 -0.82
CA GLU A 120 -20.24 2.08 -1.59
C GLU A 120 -18.80 1.92 -2.04
N TYR A 121 -18.14 0.88 -1.53
CA TYR A 121 -16.83 0.48 -2.02
C TYR A 121 -17.03 -0.35 -3.29
N GLU A 122 -16.47 0.12 -4.39
CA GLU A 122 -16.38 -0.69 -5.60
C GLU A 122 -15.35 -1.81 -5.42
N GLU A 123 -15.57 -2.93 -6.07
CA GLU A 123 -14.57 -3.99 -6.11
C GLU A 123 -13.28 -3.44 -6.73
N SER A 124 -12.21 -3.65 -6.02
CA SER A 124 -10.91 -3.15 -6.44
C SER A 124 -10.56 -3.69 -7.82
N LEU A 125 -10.15 -2.77 -8.69
CA LEU A 125 -9.49 -3.15 -9.94
C LEU A 125 -8.22 -4.01 -9.70
N LEU A 126 -7.77 -4.15 -8.44
CA LEU A 126 -6.69 -5.08 -8.07
C LEU A 126 -7.01 -6.52 -8.51
N SER A 127 -8.29 -6.91 -8.59
CA SER A 127 -8.67 -8.18 -9.21
C SER A 127 -8.29 -8.23 -10.69
N LYS A 128 -8.28 -7.11 -11.40
CA LYS A 128 -7.81 -6.99 -12.78
C LYS A 128 -6.28 -6.94 -12.86
N PHE A 129 -5.61 -6.51 -11.80
CA PHE A 129 -4.15 -6.56 -11.70
C PHE A 129 -3.59 -7.97 -11.46
N LYS A 130 -4.43 -8.94 -11.09
CA LYS A 130 -4.04 -10.36 -11.14
C LYS A 130 -3.48 -10.76 -12.51
N HIS A 131 -3.94 -10.12 -13.56
CA HIS A 131 -3.45 -10.33 -14.92
C HIS A 131 -2.03 -9.81 -15.16
N TYR A 132 -1.58 -8.81 -14.40
CA TYR A 132 -0.24 -8.22 -14.52
C TYR A 132 0.81 -8.87 -13.62
N TYR A 133 0.39 -9.45 -12.49
CA TYR A 133 1.31 -10.03 -11.50
C TYR A 133 1.22 -11.55 -11.37
N GLY A 134 0.39 -12.20 -12.20
CA GLY A 134 0.19 -13.64 -12.16
C GLY A 134 -0.52 -14.09 -10.88
N ASP A 135 -1.16 -15.26 -10.94
CA ASP A 135 -1.59 -15.98 -9.73
C ASP A 135 -0.34 -16.47 -8.98
N THR A 136 0.14 -15.66 -8.04
CA THR A 136 1.17 -16.08 -7.08
C THR A 136 0.55 -16.21 -5.71
#